data_84c702d226e0503d97b2ca2c79117c3f
#
_entry.id   84c702d226e0503d97b2ca2c79117c3f
#
_cell.length_a   1.000
_cell.length_b   1.000
_cell.length_c   1.000
_cell.angle_alpha   90.00
_cell.angle_beta   90.00
_cell.angle_gamma   90.00
#
_symmetry.space_group_name_H-M   'P 1'
#
loop_
_entity.id
_entity.type
_entity.pdbx_description
1 polymer ?
#
loop_
_entity_poly.entity_id
_entity_poly.type
_entity_poly.pdbx_seq_one_letter_code
_entity_poly.pdbx_strand_id
1 'polypeptide(L)'
;MRIGAYEDLDNLNPVLSDELFATNVFQLLFSGLIDYDDRGDPVPDLAIAVPTQQNGGISRDGRTITYRLRHGVVWSDGAPLTAADVKFTWEQILNPRNNVAYRYPYDQARSIDTPDPYTVVVHLAEPSAPFVANFMRNGSLGSIVPKHLLDGYPDLNHVAYNTKPVGSGPFVLVRWDPGALLDLKPNPRYFRGAPKLAEIQYRIIPNQNTLLTAVQSHSIDIFLHATESQYAVLKSVPGYRVTAVPNLDYEHVTFNCAKAPFDDVRVRRAFAYAIDWKRVNDDAYLGVDVPGMTDQSPAMWSYDPHVLPYPHDTAKALTLLREAGWSRGPDGVLVKDGRRFTADISSVVGNGTRLKAEELIQQNLRDIGVELGVRNYPANLLFASYGADGVLARGRFDIALYGWSFNPDPDDTDTLGPGSVPPYGVNYTFYKDADIARWQEAGKTHYSRSERVGYYWKIQERTHDAVPFHTINWQAPINAVNTDLRNFRPVPAVADFWNAYEWEI
;
A
#
# COMPACT_ATOMS: atom_id res chain seq x y z
N MET A 1 -22.01 -14.74 9.54
CA MET A 1 -21.39 -13.41 9.72
C MET A 1 -21.66 -12.55 8.49
N ARG A 2 -21.89 -11.24 8.68
CA ARG A 2 -22.28 -10.29 7.61
C ARG A 2 -21.25 -9.17 7.55
N ILE A 3 -20.56 -9.05 6.41
CA ILE A 3 -19.59 -8.00 6.14
C ILE A 3 -20.19 -7.00 5.18
N GLY A 4 -20.11 -5.72 5.47
CA GLY A 4 -20.54 -4.64 4.60
C GLY A 4 -19.34 -3.91 3.97
N ALA A 5 -19.33 -3.81 2.64
CA ALA A 5 -18.36 -3.07 1.85
C ALA A 5 -19.07 -2.12 0.88
N TYR A 6 -18.45 -0.99 0.56
CA TYR A 6 -19.10 0.01 -0.30
C TYR A 6 -18.76 -0.16 -1.78
N GLU A 7 -17.79 -0.96 -2.12
CA GLU A 7 -17.33 -1.17 -3.49
C GLU A 7 -17.51 -2.63 -3.92
N ASP A 8 -17.89 -2.84 -5.17
CA ASP A 8 -18.03 -4.17 -5.76
C ASP A 8 -16.68 -4.69 -6.22
N LEU A 9 -16.60 -5.98 -6.45
CA LEU A 9 -15.39 -6.66 -6.92
C LEU A 9 -15.39 -6.68 -8.46
N ASP A 10 -14.24 -6.43 -9.04
CA ASP A 10 -14.06 -6.50 -10.50
C ASP A 10 -14.03 -7.94 -11.02
N ASN A 11 -13.37 -8.85 -10.29
CA ASN A 11 -13.37 -10.29 -10.53
C ASN A 11 -12.81 -11.07 -9.32
N LEU A 12 -12.86 -12.41 -9.39
CA LEU A 12 -12.38 -13.29 -8.31
C LEU A 12 -11.12 -14.08 -8.69
N ASN A 13 -10.39 -13.65 -9.71
CA ASN A 13 -9.12 -14.26 -10.08
C ASN A 13 -7.94 -13.39 -9.58
N PRO A 14 -7.16 -13.88 -8.60
CA PRO A 14 -6.07 -13.09 -8.00
C PRO A 14 -4.90 -12.81 -8.95
N VAL A 15 -4.86 -13.42 -10.15
CA VAL A 15 -3.87 -13.07 -11.18
C VAL A 15 -4.24 -11.78 -11.91
N LEU A 16 -5.53 -11.42 -11.93
CA LEU A 16 -6.07 -10.33 -12.76
C LEU A 16 -6.53 -9.11 -11.98
N SER A 17 -6.78 -9.23 -10.69
CA SER A 17 -7.27 -8.13 -9.85
C SER A 17 -6.31 -7.86 -8.69
N ASP A 18 -6.10 -6.56 -8.42
CA ASP A 18 -5.44 -6.02 -7.23
C ASP A 18 -6.34 -4.98 -6.53
N GLU A 19 -7.63 -5.00 -6.84
CA GLU A 19 -8.63 -4.13 -6.23
C GLU A 19 -8.71 -4.42 -4.71
N LEU A 20 -8.82 -3.35 -3.89
CA LEU A 20 -8.69 -3.42 -2.43
C LEU A 20 -9.67 -4.41 -1.78
N PHE A 21 -10.96 -4.37 -2.17
CA PHE A 21 -11.96 -5.26 -1.58
C PHE A 21 -11.86 -6.69 -2.11
N ALA A 22 -11.37 -6.86 -3.35
CA ALA A 22 -11.08 -8.18 -3.91
C ALA A 22 -9.93 -8.85 -3.14
N THR A 23 -8.89 -8.10 -2.73
CA THR A 23 -7.77 -8.66 -1.95
C THR A 23 -8.21 -9.20 -0.59
N ASN A 24 -9.18 -8.56 0.09
CA ASN A 24 -9.81 -9.10 1.30
C ASN A 24 -10.53 -10.44 1.03
N VAL A 25 -11.29 -10.51 -0.07
CA VAL A 25 -12.00 -11.74 -0.45
C VAL A 25 -11.01 -12.84 -0.89
N PHE A 26 -9.87 -12.47 -1.49
CA PHE A 26 -8.83 -13.45 -1.84
C PHE A 26 -8.27 -14.15 -0.60
N GLN A 27 -8.12 -13.47 0.54
CA GLN A 27 -7.71 -14.13 1.79
C GLN A 27 -8.75 -15.13 2.32
N LEU A 28 -10.03 -14.99 1.96
CA LEU A 28 -11.06 -15.98 2.29
C LEU A 28 -11.03 -17.20 1.35
N LEU A 29 -10.73 -16.99 0.08
CA LEU A 29 -10.86 -18.02 -0.96
C LEU A 29 -9.56 -18.76 -1.30
N PHE A 30 -8.42 -18.09 -1.14
CA PHE A 30 -7.11 -18.60 -1.60
C PHE A 30 -6.09 -18.65 -0.46
N SER A 31 -4.91 -19.16 -0.81
CA SER A 31 -3.72 -19.14 0.03
C SER A 31 -2.52 -18.71 -0.81
N GLY A 32 -1.55 -18.08 -0.15
CA GLY A 32 -0.26 -17.74 -0.73
C GLY A 32 0.86 -18.65 -0.20
N LEU A 33 2.09 -18.36 -0.55
CA LEU A 33 3.24 -19.00 0.09
C LEU A 33 3.44 -18.51 1.51
N ILE A 34 3.26 -17.20 1.70
CA ILE A 34 3.33 -16.48 2.98
C ILE A 34 2.12 -15.59 3.13
N ASP A 35 1.88 -15.13 4.35
CA ASP A 35 0.91 -14.10 4.70
C ASP A 35 1.57 -13.13 5.71
N TYR A 36 0.84 -12.16 6.21
CA TYR A 36 1.31 -11.21 7.24
C TYR A 36 0.37 -11.24 8.44
N ASP A 37 0.93 -11.21 9.65
CA ASP A 37 0.15 -11.14 10.88
C ASP A 37 -0.21 -9.68 11.25
N ASP A 38 -0.97 -9.52 12.34
CA ASP A 38 -1.42 -8.21 12.86
C ASP A 38 -0.30 -7.29 13.38
N ARG A 39 0.95 -7.76 13.36
CA ARG A 39 2.15 -6.96 13.65
C ARG A 39 2.91 -6.56 12.39
N GLY A 40 2.41 -6.98 11.21
CA GLY A 40 3.12 -6.79 9.94
C GLY A 40 4.33 -7.71 9.77
N ASP A 41 4.38 -8.82 10.51
CA ASP A 41 5.43 -9.82 10.36
C ASP A 41 5.02 -10.88 9.34
N PRO A 42 5.93 -11.29 8.41
CA PRO A 42 5.63 -12.35 7.47
C PRO A 42 5.51 -13.69 8.22
N VAL A 43 4.41 -14.38 7.95
CA VAL A 43 4.11 -15.70 8.53
C VAL A 43 3.97 -16.75 7.43
N PRO A 44 4.32 -18.03 7.68
CA PRO A 44 4.17 -19.08 6.69
C PRO A 44 2.68 -19.38 6.46
N ASP A 45 2.28 -19.50 5.16
CA ASP A 45 0.94 -19.96 4.79
C ASP A 45 1.01 -21.36 4.15
N LEU A 46 1.08 -21.52 2.84
CA LEU A 46 1.34 -22.82 2.19
C LEU A 46 2.80 -23.26 2.38
N ALA A 47 3.74 -22.35 2.47
CA ALA A 47 5.09 -22.69 2.88
C ALA A 47 5.12 -23.12 4.35
N ILE A 48 5.99 -24.06 4.72
CA ILE A 48 6.17 -24.50 6.11
C ILE A 48 6.97 -23.50 6.95
N ALA A 49 7.72 -22.62 6.30
CA ALA A 49 8.48 -21.52 6.92
C ALA A 49 8.70 -20.41 5.91
N VAL A 50 8.83 -19.16 6.39
CA VAL A 50 9.32 -18.04 5.58
C VAL A 50 10.80 -18.28 5.28
N PRO A 51 11.24 -18.22 4.00
CA PRO A 51 12.64 -18.44 3.65
C PRO A 51 13.56 -17.39 4.27
N THR A 52 14.67 -17.85 4.84
CA THR A 52 15.77 -17.01 5.35
C THR A 52 17.11 -17.67 5.01
N GLN A 53 18.21 -16.90 5.11
CA GLN A 53 19.54 -17.48 4.99
C GLN A 53 19.85 -18.43 6.17
N GLN A 54 19.32 -18.16 7.35
CA GLN A 54 19.55 -18.96 8.56
C GLN A 54 18.89 -20.35 8.47
N ASN A 55 17.71 -20.45 7.88
CA ASN A 55 17.02 -21.74 7.70
C ASN A 55 17.37 -22.42 6.38
N GLY A 56 18.30 -21.87 5.61
CA GLY A 56 18.73 -22.40 4.31
C GLY A 56 17.71 -22.22 3.19
N GLY A 57 16.63 -21.47 3.43
CA GLY A 57 15.62 -21.11 2.43
C GLY A 57 16.12 -20.05 1.43
N ILE A 58 17.16 -19.32 1.77
CA ILE A 58 17.84 -18.35 0.87
C ILE A 58 19.30 -18.76 0.79
N SER A 59 19.85 -18.87 -0.43
CA SER A 59 21.25 -19.13 -0.67
C SER A 59 22.15 -18.01 -0.12
N ARG A 60 23.44 -18.32 0.11
CA ARG A 60 24.40 -17.33 0.66
C ARG A 60 24.58 -16.11 -0.26
N ASP A 61 24.49 -16.32 -1.58
CA ASP A 61 24.58 -15.24 -2.57
C ASP A 61 23.25 -14.54 -2.80
N GLY A 62 22.16 -14.95 -2.10
CA GLY A 62 20.85 -14.35 -2.18
C GLY A 62 20.07 -14.60 -3.50
N ARG A 63 20.61 -15.39 -4.42
CA ARG A 63 20.04 -15.55 -5.77
C ARG A 63 19.12 -16.77 -5.90
N THR A 64 19.09 -17.64 -4.91
CA THR A 64 18.20 -18.80 -4.90
C THR A 64 17.34 -18.79 -3.65
N ILE A 65 16.02 -18.83 -3.84
CA ILE A 65 15.04 -18.86 -2.77
C ILE A 65 14.25 -20.16 -2.87
N THR A 66 14.24 -20.94 -1.78
CA THR A 66 13.55 -22.23 -1.72
C THR A 66 12.37 -22.16 -0.74
N TYR A 67 11.17 -22.41 -1.26
CA TYR A 67 9.97 -22.61 -0.45
C TYR A 67 9.67 -24.10 -0.36
N ARG A 68 9.47 -24.60 0.85
CA ARG A 68 9.00 -25.98 1.12
C ARG A 68 7.52 -25.91 1.46
N LEU A 69 6.68 -26.60 0.71
CA LEU A 69 5.24 -26.58 0.87
C LEU A 69 4.77 -27.58 1.94
N ARG A 70 3.64 -27.30 2.53
CA ARG A 70 2.91 -28.24 3.39
C ARG A 70 2.46 -29.43 2.58
N HIS A 71 2.58 -30.63 3.15
CA HIS A 71 2.08 -31.86 2.55
C HIS A 71 0.57 -32.01 2.77
N GLY A 72 -0.12 -32.65 1.82
CA GLY A 72 -1.53 -33.00 1.96
C GLY A 72 -2.51 -31.85 1.82
N VAL A 73 -2.06 -30.66 1.38
CA VAL A 73 -2.96 -29.56 1.03
C VAL A 73 -3.70 -29.90 -0.25
N VAL A 74 -5.00 -29.63 -0.27
CA VAL A 74 -5.86 -29.85 -1.43
C VAL A 74 -6.66 -28.59 -1.76
N TRP A 75 -7.00 -28.42 -3.01
CA TRP A 75 -7.98 -27.45 -3.47
C TRP A 75 -9.38 -27.78 -2.94
N SER A 76 -10.30 -26.84 -2.97
CA SER A 76 -11.67 -27.03 -2.48
C SER A 76 -12.46 -28.10 -3.24
N ASP A 77 -12.08 -28.40 -4.47
CA ASP A 77 -12.60 -29.53 -5.27
C ASP A 77 -11.95 -30.89 -4.93
N GLY A 78 -10.89 -30.91 -4.13
CA GLY A 78 -10.18 -32.08 -3.65
C GLY A 78 -8.94 -32.47 -4.46
N ALA A 79 -8.60 -31.76 -5.54
CA ALA A 79 -7.35 -31.95 -6.26
C ALA A 79 -6.14 -31.57 -5.38
N PRO A 80 -4.98 -32.24 -5.48
CA PRO A 80 -3.80 -31.90 -4.69
C PRO A 80 -3.23 -30.55 -5.12
N LEU A 81 -2.84 -29.72 -4.14
CA LEU A 81 -2.07 -28.50 -4.36
C LEU A 81 -0.58 -28.83 -4.28
N THR A 82 0.18 -28.41 -5.30
CA THR A 82 1.60 -28.76 -5.43
C THR A 82 2.45 -27.58 -5.88
N ALA A 83 3.76 -27.77 -5.91
CA ALA A 83 4.72 -26.80 -6.44
C ALA A 83 4.46 -26.45 -7.93
N ALA A 84 3.80 -27.33 -8.68
CA ALA A 84 3.40 -27.06 -10.06
C ALA A 84 2.35 -25.93 -10.17
N ASP A 85 1.46 -25.80 -9.17
CA ASP A 85 0.47 -24.70 -9.13
C ASP A 85 1.15 -23.36 -8.87
N VAL A 86 2.17 -23.33 -7.99
CA VAL A 86 2.99 -22.15 -7.72
C VAL A 86 3.71 -21.67 -8.98
N LYS A 87 4.39 -22.61 -9.68
CA LYS A 87 5.06 -22.30 -10.95
C LYS A 87 4.08 -21.82 -12.01
N PHE A 88 2.95 -22.48 -12.15
CA PHE A 88 1.89 -22.10 -13.08
C PHE A 88 1.37 -20.67 -12.79
N THR A 89 1.12 -20.34 -11.55
CA THR A 89 0.66 -19.00 -11.15
C THR A 89 1.68 -17.92 -11.56
N TRP A 90 2.98 -18.17 -11.32
CA TRP A 90 4.05 -17.28 -11.77
C TRP A 90 4.09 -17.13 -13.29
N GLU A 91 3.94 -18.24 -14.04
CA GLU A 91 3.89 -18.22 -15.50
C GLU A 91 2.70 -17.41 -16.02
N GLN A 92 1.53 -17.51 -15.35
CA GLN A 92 0.34 -16.72 -15.73
C GLN A 92 0.48 -15.23 -15.43
N ILE A 93 1.13 -14.84 -14.34
CA ILE A 93 1.43 -13.44 -14.04
C ILE A 93 2.37 -12.84 -15.09
N LEU A 94 3.36 -13.60 -15.55
CA LEU A 94 4.29 -13.15 -16.59
C LEU A 94 3.76 -13.31 -18.02
N ASN A 95 2.66 -14.00 -18.24
CA ASN A 95 2.07 -14.17 -19.57
C ASN A 95 1.63 -12.78 -20.11
N PRO A 96 2.21 -12.30 -21.23
CA PRO A 96 1.89 -10.99 -21.77
C PRO A 96 0.46 -10.86 -22.31
N ARG A 97 -0.26 -11.97 -22.44
CA ARG A 97 -1.68 -11.98 -22.86
C ARG A 97 -2.64 -11.71 -21.72
N ASN A 98 -2.21 -11.90 -20.45
CA ASN A 98 -3.03 -11.62 -19.29
C ASN A 98 -2.97 -10.13 -18.92
N ASN A 99 -4.13 -9.55 -18.61
CA ASN A 99 -4.26 -8.17 -18.12
C ASN A 99 -3.89 -8.08 -16.64
N VAL A 100 -2.62 -8.29 -16.35
CA VAL A 100 -2.08 -8.23 -15.00
C VAL A 100 -1.73 -6.77 -14.67
N ALA A 101 -2.13 -6.29 -13.49
CA ALA A 101 -1.93 -4.89 -13.11
C ALA A 101 -0.44 -4.51 -13.04
N TYR A 102 0.39 -5.39 -12.49
CA TYR A 102 1.85 -5.22 -12.43
C TYR A 102 2.55 -6.59 -12.41
N ARG A 103 3.86 -6.61 -12.71
CA ARG A 103 4.65 -7.85 -12.74
C ARG A 103 5.76 -7.91 -11.70
N TYR A 104 6.03 -6.80 -11.04
CA TYR A 104 6.93 -6.80 -9.89
C TYR A 104 6.28 -7.51 -8.70
N PRO A 105 7.01 -8.38 -7.94
CA PRO A 105 8.42 -8.77 -8.11
C PRO A 105 8.62 -10.02 -8.99
N TYR A 106 7.58 -10.54 -9.63
CA TYR A 106 7.59 -11.82 -10.36
C TYR A 106 8.59 -11.85 -11.52
N ASP A 107 8.81 -10.71 -12.17
CA ASP A 107 9.76 -10.50 -13.28
C ASP A 107 11.24 -10.51 -12.83
N GLN A 108 11.53 -10.43 -11.54
CA GLN A 108 12.89 -10.62 -11.00
C GLN A 108 13.34 -12.08 -11.02
N ALA A 109 12.40 -13.02 -11.07
CA ALA A 109 12.69 -14.44 -11.17
C ALA A 109 13.03 -14.83 -12.62
N ARG A 110 14.24 -15.36 -12.84
CA ARG A 110 14.66 -15.91 -14.16
C ARG A 110 13.99 -17.23 -14.45
N SER A 111 13.81 -18.06 -13.42
CA SER A 111 13.18 -19.38 -13.53
C SER A 111 12.67 -19.86 -12.19
N ILE A 112 11.70 -20.77 -12.25
CA ILE A 112 11.22 -21.52 -11.09
C ILE A 112 11.34 -23.01 -11.42
N ASP A 113 12.07 -23.74 -10.55
CA ASP A 113 12.15 -25.20 -10.60
C ASP A 113 11.26 -25.84 -9.54
N THR A 114 10.68 -26.98 -9.89
CA THR A 114 9.83 -27.80 -9.00
C THR A 114 10.37 -29.21 -8.98
N PRO A 115 11.49 -29.48 -8.27
CA PRO A 115 12.18 -30.76 -8.30
C PRO A 115 11.34 -31.91 -7.73
N ASP A 116 10.37 -31.59 -6.90
CA ASP A 116 9.36 -32.50 -6.36
C ASP A 116 8.04 -31.74 -6.12
N PRO A 117 6.93 -32.43 -5.80
CA PRO A 117 5.61 -31.80 -5.62
C PRO A 117 5.54 -30.75 -4.49
N TYR A 118 6.52 -30.68 -3.60
CA TYR A 118 6.47 -29.84 -2.39
C TYR A 118 7.66 -28.89 -2.24
N THR A 119 8.48 -28.78 -3.29
CA THR A 119 9.64 -27.87 -3.29
C THR A 119 9.56 -26.93 -4.48
N VAL A 120 9.58 -25.61 -4.19
CA VAL A 120 9.66 -24.54 -5.17
C VAL A 120 11.02 -23.86 -5.02
N VAL A 121 11.81 -23.83 -6.08
CA VAL A 121 13.12 -23.18 -6.12
C VAL A 121 13.08 -22.02 -7.11
N VAL A 122 13.18 -20.80 -6.61
CA VAL A 122 13.16 -19.58 -7.41
C VAL A 122 14.60 -19.11 -7.64
N HIS A 123 14.96 -18.86 -8.89
CA HIS A 123 16.25 -18.33 -9.27
C HIS A 123 16.12 -16.86 -9.68
N LEU A 124 16.72 -15.95 -8.92
CA LEU A 124 16.71 -14.52 -9.16
C LEU A 124 17.84 -14.08 -10.09
N ALA A 125 17.62 -13.00 -10.83
CA ALA A 125 18.67 -12.33 -11.60
C ALA A 125 19.74 -11.75 -10.69
N GLU A 126 19.32 -11.01 -9.66
CA GLU A 126 20.14 -10.38 -8.64
C GLU A 126 19.55 -10.65 -7.25
N PRO A 127 20.35 -10.57 -6.16
CA PRO A 127 19.81 -10.70 -4.82
C PRO A 127 18.73 -9.65 -4.54
N SER A 128 17.61 -10.07 -3.94
CA SER A 128 16.50 -9.16 -3.63
C SER A 128 15.79 -9.60 -2.36
N ALA A 129 16.04 -8.93 -1.25
CA ALA A 129 15.32 -9.15 0.00
C ALA A 129 13.83 -8.78 -0.11
N PRO A 130 13.43 -7.69 -0.84
CA PRO A 130 12.03 -7.36 -1.09
C PRO A 130 11.24 -8.47 -1.81
N PHE A 131 11.94 -9.31 -2.58
CA PHE A 131 11.29 -10.42 -3.30
C PHE A 131 10.51 -11.35 -2.36
N VAL A 132 11.13 -11.77 -1.24
CA VAL A 132 10.50 -12.70 -0.28
C VAL A 132 9.24 -12.10 0.33
N ALA A 133 9.25 -10.81 0.60
CA ALA A 133 8.15 -10.09 1.22
C ALA A 133 6.91 -9.97 0.30
N ASN A 134 7.12 -9.99 -1.01
CA ASN A 134 6.09 -9.68 -2.00
C ASN A 134 5.71 -10.87 -2.89
N PHE A 135 6.57 -11.90 -2.98
CA PHE A 135 6.36 -13.03 -3.89
C PHE A 135 5.28 -13.97 -3.36
N MET A 136 4.18 -14.09 -4.08
CA MET A 136 3.04 -14.98 -3.79
C MET A 136 2.56 -14.90 -2.34
N ARG A 137 2.45 -13.67 -1.80
CA ARG A 137 1.78 -13.45 -0.53
C ARG A 137 0.26 -13.58 -0.70
N ASN A 138 -0.42 -14.05 0.33
CA ASN A 138 -1.87 -14.15 0.32
C ASN A 138 -2.55 -12.77 0.35
N GLY A 139 -3.77 -12.67 -0.21
CA GLY A 139 -4.49 -11.40 -0.29
C GLY A 139 -3.82 -10.37 -1.22
N SER A 140 -3.17 -10.81 -2.30
CA SER A 140 -2.58 -9.93 -3.31
C SER A 140 -2.61 -10.57 -4.68
N LEU A 141 -2.17 -9.83 -5.68
CA LEU A 141 -1.81 -10.38 -6.98
C LEU A 141 -0.85 -11.56 -6.77
N GLY A 142 -1.23 -12.76 -7.19
CA GLY A 142 -0.43 -13.97 -7.03
C GLY A 142 -0.75 -14.84 -5.82
N SER A 143 -1.89 -14.68 -5.15
CA SER A 143 -2.49 -15.82 -4.45
C SER A 143 -2.60 -16.99 -5.43
N ILE A 144 -2.26 -18.20 -4.98
CA ILE A 144 -1.99 -19.32 -5.90
C ILE A 144 -3.28 -19.81 -6.55
N VAL A 145 -3.24 -20.08 -7.86
CA VAL A 145 -4.38 -20.56 -8.66
C VAL A 145 -4.17 -21.99 -9.17
N PRO A 146 -5.26 -22.77 -9.37
CA PRO A 146 -5.18 -24.20 -9.70
C PRO A 146 -4.78 -24.46 -11.14
N LYS A 147 -3.59 -25.01 -11.34
CA LYS A 147 -3.09 -25.41 -12.67
C LYS A 147 -4.05 -26.36 -13.37
N HIS A 148 -4.57 -27.39 -12.67
CA HIS A 148 -5.41 -28.42 -13.26
C HIS A 148 -6.72 -27.91 -13.90
N LEU A 149 -7.17 -26.70 -13.55
CA LEU A 149 -8.35 -26.07 -14.13
C LEU A 149 -8.02 -25.03 -15.21
N LEU A 150 -6.80 -24.48 -15.19
CA LEU A 150 -6.47 -23.28 -15.96
C LEU A 150 -5.38 -23.51 -17.03
N ASP A 151 -4.64 -24.62 -16.99
CA ASP A 151 -3.51 -24.88 -17.89
C ASP A 151 -3.90 -24.98 -19.40
N GLY A 152 -5.17 -25.19 -19.71
CA GLY A 152 -5.65 -25.30 -21.10
C GLY A 152 -5.97 -23.96 -21.78
N TYR A 153 -5.90 -22.83 -21.06
CA TYR A 153 -6.29 -21.52 -21.61
C TYR A 153 -5.06 -20.73 -22.07
N PRO A 154 -5.15 -20.04 -23.22
CA PRO A 154 -4.06 -19.19 -23.74
C PRO A 154 -3.85 -17.94 -22.90
N ASP A 155 -4.90 -17.45 -22.23
CA ASP A 155 -4.93 -16.39 -21.25
C ASP A 155 -6.10 -16.60 -20.27
N LEU A 156 -6.11 -15.86 -19.17
CA LEU A 156 -7.10 -15.98 -18.10
C LEU A 156 -8.12 -14.84 -18.07
N ASN A 157 -8.10 -13.90 -19.02
CA ASN A 157 -8.91 -12.67 -18.96
C ASN A 157 -10.42 -12.93 -18.94
N HIS A 158 -10.89 -13.99 -19.60
CA HIS A 158 -12.33 -14.26 -19.80
C HIS A 158 -12.72 -15.71 -19.50
N VAL A 159 -12.09 -16.34 -18.53
CA VAL A 159 -12.41 -17.73 -18.14
C VAL A 159 -13.52 -17.77 -17.10
N ALA A 160 -14.32 -18.83 -17.09
CA ALA A 160 -15.41 -19.01 -16.11
C ALA A 160 -14.92 -19.05 -14.66
N TYR A 161 -13.66 -19.37 -14.45
CA TYR A 161 -12.98 -19.35 -13.16
C TYR A 161 -13.03 -17.97 -12.48
N ASN A 162 -13.02 -16.87 -13.25
CA ASN A 162 -13.00 -15.51 -12.73
C ASN A 162 -14.26 -15.15 -11.91
N THR A 163 -15.36 -15.92 -12.08
CA THR A 163 -16.60 -15.74 -11.33
C THR A 163 -16.97 -16.93 -10.43
N LYS A 164 -16.29 -18.07 -10.60
CA LYS A 164 -16.52 -19.30 -9.81
C LYS A 164 -15.19 -19.97 -9.49
N PRO A 165 -14.35 -19.34 -8.67
CA PRO A 165 -13.04 -19.86 -8.37
C PRO A 165 -13.11 -21.14 -7.51
N VAL A 166 -12.16 -22.02 -7.76
CA VAL A 166 -11.76 -23.11 -6.86
C VAL A 166 -10.50 -22.61 -6.14
N GLY A 167 -10.57 -22.48 -4.83
CA GLY A 167 -9.49 -21.95 -4.03
C GLY A 167 -8.95 -22.97 -3.01
N SER A 168 -7.92 -22.56 -2.27
CA SER A 168 -7.29 -23.35 -1.20
C SER A 168 -7.49 -22.69 0.18
N GLY A 169 -8.22 -21.59 0.24
CA GLY A 169 -8.45 -20.78 1.43
C GLY A 169 -9.46 -21.37 2.42
N PRO A 170 -9.70 -20.64 3.51
CA PRO A 170 -10.58 -21.10 4.60
C PRO A 170 -12.06 -21.17 4.21
N PHE A 171 -12.51 -20.46 3.19
CA PHE A 171 -13.89 -20.48 2.75
C PHE A 171 -13.98 -20.82 1.27
N VAL A 172 -15.16 -21.25 0.83
CA VAL A 172 -15.49 -21.55 -0.57
C VAL A 172 -16.67 -20.68 -1.02
N LEU A 173 -16.60 -20.20 -2.25
CA LEU A 173 -17.69 -19.43 -2.85
C LEU A 173 -18.88 -20.33 -3.13
N VAL A 174 -20.06 -19.93 -2.65
CA VAL A 174 -21.35 -20.58 -2.96
C VAL A 174 -22.04 -19.83 -4.09
N ARG A 175 -22.08 -18.49 -4.00
CA ARG A 175 -22.74 -17.61 -4.95
C ARG A 175 -22.07 -16.24 -4.93
N TRP A 176 -21.97 -15.63 -6.09
CA TRP A 176 -21.67 -14.22 -6.29
C TRP A 176 -22.75 -13.59 -7.16
N ASP A 177 -23.43 -12.61 -6.59
CA ASP A 177 -24.36 -11.72 -7.29
C ASP A 177 -23.66 -10.35 -7.39
N PRO A 178 -23.05 -9.99 -8.54
CA PRO A 178 -22.33 -8.74 -8.72
C PRO A 178 -23.17 -7.52 -8.31
N GLY A 179 -22.56 -6.57 -7.61
CA GLY A 179 -23.24 -5.38 -7.07
C GLY A 179 -24.10 -5.62 -5.84
N ALA A 180 -24.17 -6.85 -5.30
CA ALA A 180 -25.04 -7.16 -4.18
C ALA A 180 -24.38 -8.03 -3.09
N LEU A 181 -23.88 -9.21 -3.44
CA LEU A 181 -23.57 -10.21 -2.41
C LEU A 181 -22.60 -11.29 -2.88
N LEU A 182 -21.67 -11.69 -1.99
CA LEU A 182 -20.99 -12.99 -2.05
C LEU A 182 -21.42 -13.82 -0.83
N ASP A 183 -21.89 -15.04 -1.08
CA ASP A 183 -22.14 -16.05 -0.05
C ASP A 183 -20.97 -17.04 0.00
N LEU A 184 -20.38 -17.21 1.18
CA LEU A 184 -19.23 -18.06 1.41
C LEU A 184 -19.55 -19.06 2.52
N LYS A 185 -19.08 -20.30 2.37
CA LYS A 185 -19.18 -21.37 3.38
C LYS A 185 -17.80 -21.83 3.81
N PRO A 186 -17.64 -22.37 5.04
CA PRO A 186 -16.36 -22.91 5.48
C PRO A 186 -15.88 -24.01 4.54
N ASN A 187 -14.58 -24.00 4.21
CA ASN A 187 -13.91 -25.06 3.49
C ASN A 187 -13.56 -26.20 4.45
N PRO A 188 -14.23 -27.36 4.39
CA PRO A 188 -13.96 -28.47 5.30
C PRO A 188 -12.58 -29.12 5.06
N ARG A 189 -11.93 -28.81 3.91
CA ARG A 189 -10.62 -29.31 3.52
C ARG A 189 -9.49 -28.32 3.81
N TYR A 190 -9.80 -27.19 4.47
CA TYR A 190 -8.77 -26.17 4.75
C TYR A 190 -7.65 -26.77 5.63
N PHE A 191 -6.42 -26.59 5.22
CA PHE A 191 -5.26 -27.28 5.82
C PHE A 191 -4.95 -26.87 7.28
N ARG A 192 -5.50 -25.74 7.76
CA ARG A 192 -5.40 -25.32 9.17
C ARG A 192 -6.62 -25.75 10.01
N GLY A 193 -7.49 -26.56 9.45
CA GLY A 193 -8.75 -26.99 10.07
C GLY A 193 -9.95 -26.18 9.55
N ALA A 194 -11.14 -26.75 9.69
CA ALA A 194 -12.37 -26.10 9.25
C ALA A 194 -12.61 -24.79 10.03
N PRO A 195 -12.93 -23.68 9.35
CA PRO A 195 -13.33 -22.44 9.99
C PRO A 195 -14.53 -22.63 10.91
N LYS A 196 -14.61 -21.81 11.96
CA LYS A 196 -15.70 -21.90 12.97
C LYS A 196 -16.99 -21.22 12.52
N LEU A 197 -16.90 -20.23 11.64
CA LEU A 197 -18.06 -19.54 11.09
C LEU A 197 -18.80 -20.45 10.12
N ALA A 198 -20.10 -20.58 10.28
CA ALA A 198 -20.95 -21.39 9.41
C ALA A 198 -21.16 -20.76 8.02
N GLU A 199 -21.06 -19.45 7.91
CA GLU A 199 -21.29 -18.68 6.67
C GLU A 199 -20.69 -17.28 6.80
N ILE A 200 -20.20 -16.73 5.68
CA ILE A 200 -19.88 -15.31 5.53
C ILE A 200 -20.74 -14.77 4.38
N GLN A 201 -21.50 -13.71 4.65
CA GLN A 201 -22.19 -12.89 3.66
C GLN A 201 -21.41 -11.60 3.48
N TYR A 202 -20.74 -11.44 2.35
CA TYR A 202 -20.07 -10.21 1.97
C TYR A 202 -21.02 -9.37 1.13
N ARG A 203 -21.55 -8.30 1.72
CA ARG A 203 -22.63 -7.46 1.17
C ARG A 203 -22.08 -6.19 0.59
N ILE A 204 -22.40 -5.94 -0.68
CA ILE A 204 -22.00 -4.72 -1.38
C ILE A 204 -23.12 -3.68 -1.19
N ILE A 205 -22.78 -2.59 -0.50
CA ILE A 205 -23.70 -1.48 -0.17
C ILE A 205 -23.00 -0.17 -0.53
N PRO A 206 -23.14 0.32 -1.77
CA PRO A 206 -22.33 1.44 -2.27
C PRO A 206 -22.47 2.75 -1.50
N ASN A 207 -23.59 2.95 -0.81
CA ASN A 207 -23.81 4.16 -0.03
C ASN A 207 -23.28 3.99 1.41
N GLN A 208 -22.27 4.73 1.76
CA GLN A 208 -21.62 4.70 3.08
C GLN A 208 -22.57 5.08 4.24
N ASN A 209 -23.56 5.96 4.03
CA ASN A 209 -24.56 6.29 5.05
C ASN A 209 -25.53 5.11 5.27
N THR A 210 -25.82 4.32 4.23
CA THR A 210 -26.58 3.09 4.36
C THR A 210 -25.80 2.04 5.15
N LEU A 211 -24.48 1.93 4.95
CA LEU A 211 -23.60 1.09 5.77
C LEU A 211 -23.58 1.53 7.23
N LEU A 212 -23.50 2.83 7.50
CA LEU A 212 -23.61 3.37 8.86
C LEU A 212 -24.96 2.99 9.51
N THR A 213 -26.07 3.13 8.76
CA THR A 213 -27.40 2.71 9.24
C THR A 213 -27.45 1.20 9.49
N ALA A 214 -26.78 0.40 8.66
CA ALA A 214 -26.70 -1.05 8.84
C ALA A 214 -25.92 -1.46 10.10
N VAL A 215 -24.89 -0.71 10.49
CA VAL A 215 -24.21 -0.85 11.80
C VAL A 215 -25.17 -0.47 12.94
N GLN A 216 -25.83 0.70 12.85
CA GLN A 216 -26.75 1.18 13.88
C GLN A 216 -27.93 0.23 14.11
N SER A 217 -28.39 -0.46 13.06
CA SER A 217 -29.47 -1.47 13.14
C SER A 217 -29.00 -2.89 13.41
N HIS A 218 -27.69 -3.10 13.62
CA HIS A 218 -27.06 -4.40 13.80
C HIS A 218 -27.33 -5.40 12.67
N SER A 219 -27.52 -4.90 11.43
CA SER A 219 -27.79 -5.74 10.25
C SER A 219 -26.53 -6.23 9.53
N ILE A 220 -25.35 -5.70 9.88
CA ILE A 220 -24.02 -6.19 9.48
C ILE A 220 -23.12 -6.32 10.72
N ASP A 221 -22.11 -7.17 10.66
CA ASP A 221 -21.19 -7.44 11.78
C ASP A 221 -19.84 -6.74 11.62
N ILE A 222 -19.43 -6.48 10.37
CA ILE A 222 -18.28 -5.64 10.04
C ILE A 222 -18.69 -4.61 8.99
N PHE A 223 -18.32 -3.34 9.21
CA PHE A 223 -18.31 -2.29 8.19
C PHE A 223 -16.85 -1.98 7.86
N LEU A 224 -16.42 -2.29 6.62
CA LEU A 224 -15.06 -2.07 6.15
C LEU A 224 -14.89 -0.67 5.59
N HIS A 225 -13.77 -0.02 5.93
CA HIS A 225 -13.31 1.24 5.36
C HIS A 225 -14.38 2.37 5.42
N ALA A 226 -14.93 2.60 6.61
CA ALA A 226 -15.80 3.74 6.85
C ALA A 226 -15.03 5.06 6.64
N THR A 227 -15.74 6.14 6.30
CA THR A 227 -15.12 7.46 6.15
C THR A 227 -14.75 8.06 7.50
N GLU A 228 -13.76 8.95 7.51
CA GLU A 228 -13.29 9.66 8.72
C GLU A 228 -14.44 10.44 9.38
N SER A 229 -15.36 11.00 8.57
CA SER A 229 -16.56 11.71 9.09
C SER A 229 -17.51 10.84 9.89
N GLN A 230 -17.49 9.52 9.67
CA GLN A 230 -18.33 8.55 10.38
C GLN A 230 -17.66 8.02 11.66
N TYR A 231 -16.36 8.24 11.85
CA TYR A 231 -15.58 7.68 12.96
C TYR A 231 -16.20 7.95 14.34
N ALA A 232 -16.52 9.21 14.63
CA ALA A 232 -17.09 9.59 15.92
C ALA A 232 -18.47 8.95 16.17
N VAL A 233 -19.31 8.86 15.14
CA VAL A 233 -20.63 8.22 15.23
C VAL A 233 -20.47 6.73 15.44
N LEU A 234 -19.63 6.07 14.68
CA LEU A 234 -19.39 4.61 14.81
C LEU A 234 -18.90 4.23 16.20
N LYS A 235 -18.00 5.03 16.80
CA LYS A 235 -17.54 4.81 18.19
C LYS A 235 -18.65 4.90 19.24
N SER A 236 -19.76 5.56 18.93
CA SER A 236 -20.89 5.68 19.85
C SER A 236 -21.93 4.57 19.70
N VAL A 237 -21.82 3.70 18.68
CA VAL A 237 -22.78 2.63 18.45
C VAL A 237 -22.56 1.49 19.44
N PRO A 238 -23.54 1.17 20.32
CA PRO A 238 -23.42 0.07 21.26
C PRO A 238 -23.21 -1.26 20.52
N GLY A 239 -22.39 -2.17 21.09
CA GLY A 239 -22.13 -3.49 20.52
C GLY A 239 -21.14 -3.49 19.35
N TYR A 240 -20.50 -2.34 19.06
CA TYR A 240 -19.39 -2.25 18.09
C TYR A 240 -18.15 -1.66 18.74
N ARG A 241 -17.00 -2.18 18.30
CA ARG A 241 -15.70 -1.52 18.48
C ARG A 241 -15.25 -0.97 17.13
N VAL A 242 -14.57 0.16 17.15
CA VAL A 242 -13.96 0.75 15.94
C VAL A 242 -12.46 0.50 15.99
N THR A 243 -11.92 -0.07 14.93
CA THR A 243 -10.48 -0.18 14.71
C THR A 243 -10.03 0.83 13.67
N ALA A 244 -8.90 1.48 13.91
CA ALA A 244 -8.22 2.35 12.96
C ALA A 244 -6.72 2.04 13.14
N VAL A 245 -6.20 1.13 12.32
CA VAL A 245 -4.81 0.67 12.39
C VAL A 245 -4.07 1.28 11.20
N PRO A 246 -2.98 2.02 11.42
CA PRO A 246 -2.22 2.60 10.32
C PRO A 246 -1.76 1.50 9.37
N ASN A 247 -2.01 1.72 8.08
CA ASN A 247 -1.61 0.81 7.01
C ASN A 247 -0.37 1.35 6.26
N LEU A 248 -0.16 0.90 5.03
CA LEU A 248 0.95 1.31 4.17
C LEU A 248 0.55 2.37 3.15
N ASP A 249 -0.66 2.90 3.22
CA ASP A 249 -1.13 4.00 2.37
C ASP A 249 -0.88 5.33 3.08
N TYR A 250 -0.39 6.32 2.35
CA TYR A 250 -0.05 7.61 2.91
C TYR A 250 -0.37 8.77 1.98
N GLU A 251 -0.66 9.92 2.57
CA GLU A 251 -0.82 11.19 1.88
C GLU A 251 0.44 12.04 2.06
N HIS A 252 0.93 12.64 1.00
CA HIS A 252 2.15 13.43 1.05
C HIS A 252 2.16 14.59 0.07
N VAL A 253 3.01 15.56 0.38
CA VAL A 253 3.35 16.68 -0.49
C VAL A 253 4.74 16.43 -1.08
N THR A 254 4.84 16.39 -2.40
CA THR A 254 6.08 16.22 -3.16
C THR A 254 6.53 17.55 -3.74
N PHE A 255 7.82 17.88 -3.59
CA PHE A 255 8.44 19.03 -4.23
C PHE A 255 9.17 18.61 -5.51
N ASN A 256 9.05 19.40 -6.57
CA ASN A 256 9.88 19.21 -7.76
C ASN A 256 11.30 19.75 -7.52
N CYS A 257 12.20 18.91 -7.03
CA CYS A 257 13.57 19.29 -6.67
C CYS A 257 14.46 19.64 -7.87
N ALA A 258 14.01 19.41 -9.10
CA ALA A 258 14.74 19.84 -10.31
C ALA A 258 14.35 21.24 -10.77
N LYS A 259 13.39 21.91 -10.09
CA LYS A 259 12.80 23.19 -10.53
C LYS A 259 12.97 24.26 -9.46
N ALA A 260 13.49 25.44 -9.84
CA ALA A 260 13.53 26.59 -8.95
C ALA A 260 12.09 27.04 -8.59
N PRO A 261 11.82 27.42 -7.32
CA PRO A 261 12.81 27.60 -6.24
C PRO A 261 13.02 26.33 -5.38
N PHE A 262 12.41 25.19 -5.71
CA PHE A 262 12.44 23.96 -4.92
C PHE A 262 13.72 23.11 -5.15
N ASP A 263 14.62 23.52 -6.03
CA ASP A 263 15.98 23.01 -6.13
C ASP A 263 16.85 23.40 -4.90
N ASP A 264 16.48 24.47 -4.21
CA ASP A 264 17.15 24.91 -2.95
C ASP A 264 16.51 24.21 -1.73
N VAL A 265 17.30 23.40 -1.03
CA VAL A 265 16.87 22.70 0.19
C VAL A 265 16.34 23.65 1.29
N ARG A 266 16.90 24.87 1.37
CA ARG A 266 16.46 25.87 2.35
C ARG A 266 15.01 26.29 2.11
N VAL A 267 14.59 26.37 0.85
CA VAL A 267 13.21 26.67 0.49
C VAL A 267 12.30 25.51 0.90
N ARG A 268 12.66 24.27 0.60
CA ARG A 268 11.85 23.11 0.99
C ARG A 268 11.73 22.97 2.51
N ARG A 269 12.82 23.16 3.24
CA ARG A 269 12.81 23.20 4.72
C ARG A 269 11.95 24.36 5.25
N ALA A 270 11.98 25.51 4.61
CA ALA A 270 11.13 26.64 5.00
C ALA A 270 9.64 26.27 4.87
N PHE A 271 9.25 25.55 3.83
CA PHE A 271 7.88 25.05 3.67
C PHE A 271 7.53 24.04 4.76
N ALA A 272 8.44 23.11 5.10
CA ALA A 272 8.23 22.14 6.17
C ALA A 272 7.97 22.82 7.53
N TYR A 273 8.65 23.95 7.84
CA TYR A 273 8.43 24.73 9.05
C TYR A 273 7.23 25.68 8.97
N ALA A 274 6.89 26.20 7.78
CA ALA A 274 5.82 27.16 7.61
C ALA A 274 4.42 26.57 7.68
N ILE A 275 4.28 25.31 7.30
CA ILE A 275 3.00 24.61 7.25
C ILE A 275 2.72 23.95 8.60
N ASP A 276 1.53 24.19 9.15
CA ASP A 276 1.03 23.50 10.34
C ASP A 276 0.47 22.13 9.93
N TRP A 277 1.38 21.16 9.79
CA TRP A 277 1.04 19.81 9.35
C TRP A 277 0.07 19.11 10.29
N LYS A 278 0.18 19.40 11.60
CA LYS A 278 -0.79 18.86 12.57
C LYS A 278 -2.19 19.38 12.27
N ARG A 279 -2.33 20.67 12.02
CA ARG A 279 -3.63 21.28 11.67
C ARG A 279 -4.14 20.77 10.32
N VAL A 280 -3.26 20.57 9.34
CA VAL A 280 -3.63 19.96 8.04
C VAL A 280 -4.21 18.57 8.27
N ASN A 281 -3.56 17.73 9.08
CA ASN A 281 -4.06 16.39 9.40
C ASN A 281 -5.38 16.43 10.21
N ASP A 282 -5.47 17.30 11.22
CA ASP A 282 -6.65 17.38 12.09
C ASP A 282 -7.88 17.96 11.35
N ASP A 283 -7.70 18.99 10.52
CA ASP A 283 -8.81 19.71 9.90
C ASP A 283 -9.24 19.13 8.54
N ALA A 284 -8.30 18.57 7.74
CA ALA A 284 -8.62 17.97 6.46
C ALA A 284 -8.89 16.45 6.57
N TYR A 285 -8.10 15.72 7.35
CA TYR A 285 -8.21 14.26 7.53
C TYR A 285 -8.86 13.88 8.88
N LEU A 286 -9.46 14.85 9.58
CA LEU A 286 -10.22 14.70 10.84
C LEU A 286 -9.43 14.05 11.98
N GLY A 287 -8.11 14.02 11.92
CA GLY A 287 -7.22 13.50 12.95
C GLY A 287 -7.35 12.00 13.23
N VAL A 288 -7.93 11.23 12.31
CA VAL A 288 -8.02 9.76 12.41
C VAL A 288 -6.71 9.12 11.98
N ASP A 289 -6.15 9.62 10.92
CA ASP A 289 -4.90 9.15 10.35
C ASP A 289 -3.69 9.51 11.22
N VAL A 290 -2.66 8.66 11.18
CA VAL A 290 -1.46 8.87 11.98
C VAL A 290 -0.54 9.89 11.30
N PRO A 291 -0.15 10.98 11.99
CA PRO A 291 0.74 11.98 11.41
C PRO A 291 2.02 11.35 10.83
N GLY A 292 2.35 11.72 9.59
CA GLY A 292 3.53 11.22 8.89
C GLY A 292 4.77 12.05 9.20
N MET A 293 5.95 11.43 9.10
CA MET A 293 7.25 12.05 9.28
C MET A 293 8.18 11.74 8.11
N THR A 294 8.13 10.51 7.67
CA THR A 294 9.00 9.93 6.65
C THR A 294 8.16 9.09 5.67
N ASP A 295 8.83 8.46 4.73
CA ASP A 295 8.26 7.50 3.78
C ASP A 295 8.02 6.11 4.37
N GLN A 296 8.32 5.89 5.66
CA GLN A 296 8.10 4.61 6.32
C GLN A 296 6.96 4.71 7.33
N SER A 297 5.97 3.81 7.22
CA SER A 297 4.84 3.74 8.15
C SER A 297 5.31 3.40 9.57
N PRO A 298 4.70 4.02 10.61
CA PRO A 298 4.94 3.59 12.01
C PRO A 298 4.63 2.12 12.27
N ALA A 299 3.86 1.47 11.39
CA ALA A 299 3.56 0.05 11.46
C ALA A 299 4.68 -0.84 10.87
N MET A 300 5.67 -0.25 10.19
CA MET A 300 6.77 -1.00 9.58
C MET A 300 7.93 -1.20 10.56
N TRP A 301 8.60 -2.36 10.46
CA TRP A 301 9.80 -2.68 11.24
C TRP A 301 10.99 -1.75 10.96
N SER A 302 10.97 -1.04 9.83
CA SER A 302 12.00 -0.11 9.36
C SER A 302 11.77 1.33 9.81
N TYR A 303 10.62 1.64 10.41
CA TYR A 303 10.30 2.98 10.89
C TYR A 303 11.36 3.50 11.87
N ASP A 304 11.83 4.74 11.65
CA ASP A 304 12.74 5.41 12.56
C ASP A 304 11.97 6.31 13.55
N PRO A 305 11.86 5.89 14.82
CA PRO A 305 11.16 6.68 15.82
C PRO A 305 11.94 7.93 16.29
N HIS A 306 13.17 8.13 15.84
CA HIS A 306 14.01 9.27 16.22
C HIS A 306 13.82 10.47 15.27
N VAL A 307 13.24 10.27 14.09
CA VAL A 307 12.89 11.36 13.19
C VAL A 307 11.68 12.08 13.76
N LEU A 308 11.87 13.34 14.17
CA LEU A 308 10.84 14.14 14.81
C LEU A 308 10.10 15.02 13.78
N PRO A 309 8.80 15.32 14.00
CA PRO A 309 8.04 16.20 13.11
C PRO A 309 8.65 17.61 13.07
N TYR A 310 8.51 18.25 11.92
CA TYR A 310 8.79 19.68 11.81
C TYR A 310 7.78 20.47 12.66
N PRO A 311 8.24 21.24 13.66
CA PRO A 311 7.32 22.13 14.37
C PRO A 311 6.86 23.26 13.45
N HIS A 312 5.61 23.70 13.60
CA HIS A 312 5.15 24.92 12.92
C HIS A 312 5.90 26.13 13.49
N ASP A 313 6.85 26.65 12.69
CA ASP A 313 7.72 27.78 13.07
C ASP A 313 7.92 28.72 11.86
N THR A 314 7.04 29.71 11.74
CA THR A 314 7.08 30.71 10.67
C THR A 314 8.33 31.60 10.75
N ALA A 315 8.88 31.85 11.95
CA ALA A 315 10.10 32.63 12.13
C ALA A 315 11.32 31.91 11.56
N LYS A 316 11.42 30.60 11.83
CA LYS A 316 12.45 29.73 11.25
C LYS A 316 12.30 29.65 9.73
N ALA A 317 11.06 29.48 9.23
CA ALA A 317 10.77 29.46 7.80
C ALA A 317 11.24 30.74 7.09
N LEU A 318 10.90 31.91 7.62
CA LEU A 318 11.33 33.19 7.07
C LEU A 318 12.86 33.38 7.13
N THR A 319 13.51 32.84 8.15
CA THR A 319 14.98 32.87 8.25
C THR A 319 15.62 32.07 7.11
N LEU A 320 15.15 30.83 6.88
CA LEU A 320 15.63 29.96 5.78
C LEU A 320 15.39 30.61 4.41
N LEU A 321 14.22 31.21 4.19
CA LEU A 321 13.92 31.92 2.94
C LEU A 321 14.82 33.11 2.72
N ARG A 322 15.14 33.90 3.76
CA ARG A 322 16.10 34.98 3.68
C ARG A 322 17.51 34.51 3.37
N GLU A 323 17.96 33.41 3.98
CA GLU A 323 19.22 32.75 3.66
C GLU A 323 19.28 32.23 2.21
N ALA A 324 18.12 31.86 1.66
CA ALA A 324 17.94 31.48 0.26
C ALA A 324 17.85 32.69 -0.71
N GLY A 325 17.92 33.93 -0.17
CA GLY A 325 17.90 35.17 -0.95
C GLY A 325 16.53 35.81 -1.15
N TRP A 326 15.49 35.28 -0.48
CA TRP A 326 14.14 35.87 -0.55
C TRP A 326 13.95 36.94 0.52
N SER A 327 13.34 38.07 0.13
CA SER A 327 12.99 39.16 1.04
C SER A 327 11.58 39.67 0.79
N ARG A 328 10.93 40.27 1.80
CA ARG A 328 9.57 40.80 1.63
C ARG A 328 9.58 42.02 0.72
N GLY A 329 8.72 41.97 -0.30
CA GLY A 329 8.39 43.12 -1.15
C GLY A 329 7.45 44.10 -0.45
N PRO A 330 7.14 45.24 -1.11
CA PRO A 330 6.30 46.31 -0.54
C PRO A 330 4.86 45.86 -0.22
N ASP A 331 4.37 44.84 -0.93
CA ASP A 331 3.03 44.26 -0.76
C ASP A 331 3.03 43.02 0.16
N GLY A 332 4.16 42.70 0.80
CA GLY A 332 4.31 41.59 1.71
C GLY A 332 4.66 40.24 1.07
N VAL A 333 4.63 40.16 -0.27
CA VAL A 333 5.04 38.95 -0.99
C VAL A 333 6.56 38.86 -1.06
N LEU A 334 7.10 37.67 -0.95
CA LEU A 334 8.54 37.41 -1.06
C LEU A 334 9.02 37.64 -2.48
N VAL A 335 10.20 38.29 -2.60
CA VAL A 335 10.84 38.59 -3.87
C VAL A 335 12.31 38.23 -3.82
N LYS A 336 12.83 37.62 -4.91
CA LYS A 336 14.24 37.37 -5.16
C LYS A 336 14.59 37.77 -6.58
N ASP A 337 15.65 38.55 -6.77
CA ASP A 337 16.11 39.02 -8.09
C ASP A 337 14.97 39.65 -8.95
N GLY A 338 14.11 40.43 -8.32
CA GLY A 338 12.95 41.06 -8.95
C GLY A 338 11.77 40.13 -9.27
N ARG A 339 11.84 38.84 -8.93
CA ARG A 339 10.78 37.85 -9.16
C ARG A 339 10.02 37.56 -7.88
N ARG A 340 8.71 37.57 -7.96
CA ARG A 340 7.81 37.18 -6.84
C ARG A 340 7.91 35.70 -6.57
N PHE A 341 7.72 35.31 -5.33
CA PHE A 341 7.61 33.90 -4.97
C PHE A 341 6.19 33.40 -5.30
N THR A 342 6.03 32.84 -6.48
CA THR A 342 4.80 32.17 -6.92
C THR A 342 5.08 30.71 -7.17
N ALA A 343 4.16 29.82 -6.77
CA ALA A 343 4.20 28.40 -7.05
C ALA A 343 2.78 27.83 -7.17
N ASP A 344 2.64 26.67 -7.81
CA ASP A 344 1.38 25.93 -7.86
C ASP A 344 1.47 24.63 -7.07
N ILE A 345 0.43 24.33 -6.29
CA ILE A 345 0.18 22.97 -5.75
C ILE A 345 -0.82 22.26 -6.65
N SER A 346 -0.55 20.98 -6.94
CA SER A 346 -1.34 20.16 -7.85
C SER A 346 -1.81 18.87 -7.19
N SER A 347 -3.07 18.50 -7.42
CA SER A 347 -3.66 17.26 -6.95
C SER A 347 -4.68 16.71 -7.95
N VAL A 348 -5.41 15.68 -7.57
CA VAL A 348 -6.52 15.13 -8.36
C VAL A 348 -7.79 15.94 -8.13
N VAL A 349 -8.48 16.33 -9.21
CA VAL A 349 -9.78 17.01 -9.13
C VAL A 349 -10.84 16.13 -8.46
N GLY A 350 -11.73 16.76 -7.69
CA GLY A 350 -12.90 16.09 -7.09
C GLY A 350 -12.63 15.47 -5.71
N ASN A 351 -11.38 15.49 -5.22
CA ASN A 351 -11.08 15.05 -3.86
C ASN A 351 -11.22 16.22 -2.87
N GLY A 352 -12.33 16.24 -2.12
CA GLY A 352 -12.65 17.34 -1.18
C GLY A 352 -11.66 17.41 0.01
N THR A 353 -11.18 16.28 0.48
CA THR A 353 -10.19 16.21 1.58
C THR A 353 -8.87 16.85 1.17
N ARG A 354 -8.34 16.49 -0.02
CA ARG A 354 -7.12 17.11 -0.55
C ARG A 354 -7.29 18.57 -0.85
N LEU A 355 -8.44 18.98 -1.41
CA LEU A 355 -8.74 20.40 -1.63
C LEU A 355 -8.69 21.19 -0.32
N LYS A 356 -9.24 20.64 0.76
CA LYS A 356 -9.17 21.25 2.09
C LYS A 356 -7.73 21.35 2.61
N ALA A 357 -6.92 20.31 2.41
CA ALA A 357 -5.50 20.35 2.75
C ALA A 357 -4.75 21.42 1.95
N GLU A 358 -4.99 21.53 0.63
CA GLU A 358 -4.41 22.57 -0.24
C GLU A 358 -4.77 23.99 0.24
N GLU A 359 -6.02 24.23 0.65
CA GLU A 359 -6.45 25.53 1.20
C GLU A 359 -5.72 25.90 2.50
N LEU A 360 -5.53 24.94 3.41
CA LEU A 360 -4.80 25.14 4.65
C LEU A 360 -3.30 25.41 4.38
N ILE A 361 -2.68 24.66 3.49
CA ILE A 361 -1.30 24.86 3.04
C ILE A 361 -1.15 26.26 2.41
N GLN A 362 -2.07 26.64 1.50
CA GLN A 362 -2.07 27.96 0.86
C GLN A 362 -2.17 29.10 1.89
N GLN A 363 -3.02 28.94 2.91
CA GLN A 363 -3.15 29.92 3.98
C GLN A 363 -1.83 30.10 4.74
N ASN A 364 -1.21 29.00 5.21
CA ASN A 364 0.06 29.06 5.95
C ASN A 364 1.19 29.71 5.13
N LEU A 365 1.27 29.41 3.84
CA LEU A 365 2.29 29.94 2.95
C LEU A 365 2.06 31.43 2.64
N ARG A 366 0.80 31.87 2.52
CA ARG A 366 0.45 33.29 2.39
C ARG A 366 0.92 34.10 3.59
N ASP A 367 0.83 33.56 4.81
CA ASP A 367 1.24 34.26 6.04
C ASP A 367 2.74 34.56 6.05
N ILE A 368 3.55 33.76 5.36
CA ILE A 368 4.98 34.03 5.19
C ILE A 368 5.33 34.76 3.89
N GLY A 369 4.33 35.15 3.07
CA GLY A 369 4.51 35.92 1.85
C GLY A 369 4.78 35.09 0.58
N VAL A 370 4.37 33.82 0.54
CA VAL A 370 4.39 32.99 -0.66
C VAL A 370 3.00 33.00 -1.31
N GLU A 371 2.96 33.23 -2.61
CA GLU A 371 1.75 33.12 -3.42
C GLU A 371 1.64 31.70 -3.98
N LEU A 372 0.76 30.89 -3.39
CA LEU A 372 0.50 29.52 -3.86
C LEU A 372 -0.83 29.46 -4.62
N GLY A 373 -0.78 29.04 -5.89
CA GLY A 373 -1.95 28.68 -6.71
C GLY A 373 -2.36 27.21 -6.50
N VAL A 374 -3.63 26.91 -6.70
CA VAL A 374 -4.14 25.51 -6.75
C VAL A 374 -4.45 25.16 -8.20
N ARG A 375 -3.84 24.07 -8.69
CA ARG A 375 -3.97 23.65 -10.09
C ARG A 375 -4.13 22.14 -10.18
N ASN A 376 -5.37 21.68 -10.04
CA ASN A 376 -5.68 20.26 -10.00
C ASN A 376 -6.00 19.67 -11.37
N TYR A 377 -5.77 18.37 -11.53
CA TYR A 377 -5.88 17.62 -12.78
C TYR A 377 -6.72 16.36 -12.62
N PRO A 378 -7.38 15.85 -13.69
CA PRO A 378 -7.90 14.48 -13.68
C PRO A 378 -6.80 13.46 -13.38
N ALA A 379 -7.13 12.40 -12.65
CA ALA A 379 -6.15 11.40 -12.22
C ALA A 379 -5.38 10.77 -13.39
N ASN A 380 -6.09 10.47 -14.49
CA ASN A 380 -5.50 9.91 -15.71
C ASN A 380 -4.54 10.86 -16.45
N LEU A 381 -4.54 12.15 -16.13
CA LEU A 381 -3.56 13.11 -16.62
C LEU A 381 -2.44 13.36 -15.62
N LEU A 382 -2.77 13.46 -14.32
CA LEU A 382 -1.78 13.67 -13.26
C LEU A 382 -0.76 12.54 -13.23
N PHE A 383 -1.23 11.29 -13.22
CA PHE A 383 -0.44 10.06 -13.12
C PHE A 383 -0.12 9.39 -14.47
N ALA A 384 -0.48 10.00 -15.60
CA ALA A 384 -0.12 9.42 -16.89
C ALA A 384 1.39 9.17 -16.99
N SER A 385 1.76 8.15 -17.75
CA SER A 385 3.17 7.83 -17.98
C SER A 385 3.92 8.97 -18.69
N TYR A 386 5.25 8.91 -18.66
CA TYR A 386 6.09 9.87 -19.37
C TYR A 386 5.76 9.93 -20.88
N GLY A 387 5.51 8.78 -21.51
CA GLY A 387 5.11 8.69 -22.91
C GLY A 387 3.72 9.26 -23.22
N ALA A 388 2.80 9.17 -22.26
CA ALA A 388 1.44 9.73 -22.35
C ALA A 388 1.35 11.17 -21.80
N ASP A 389 2.49 11.84 -21.62
CA ASP A 389 2.60 13.25 -21.24
C ASP A 389 2.04 13.60 -19.85
N GLY A 390 2.17 12.68 -18.87
CA GLY A 390 1.72 12.84 -17.49
C GLY A 390 2.34 14.05 -16.80
N VAL A 391 1.55 14.75 -15.98
CA VAL A 391 1.98 15.99 -15.31
C VAL A 391 3.15 15.71 -14.36
N LEU A 392 3.02 14.68 -13.48
CA LEU A 392 4.09 14.31 -12.54
C LEU A 392 5.30 13.75 -13.30
N ALA A 393 5.08 12.83 -14.22
CA ALA A 393 6.15 12.21 -15.00
C ALA A 393 6.97 13.20 -15.83
N ARG A 394 6.35 14.27 -16.32
CA ARG A 394 7.03 15.34 -17.07
C ARG A 394 7.58 16.46 -16.21
N GLY A 395 7.40 16.41 -14.88
CA GLY A 395 7.84 17.47 -13.99
C GLY A 395 7.14 18.81 -14.20
N ARG A 396 5.89 18.79 -14.70
CA ARG A 396 5.11 20.03 -14.98
C ARG A 396 4.29 20.46 -13.77
N PHE A 397 4.90 20.45 -12.63
CA PHE A 397 4.35 20.91 -11.35
C PHE A 397 5.47 21.59 -10.53
N ASP A 398 5.09 22.34 -9.52
CA ASP A 398 6.00 22.88 -8.50
C ASP A 398 5.92 22.01 -7.24
N ILE A 399 4.70 21.82 -6.75
CA ILE A 399 4.35 20.99 -5.61
C ILE A 399 3.20 20.08 -6.03
N ALA A 400 3.18 18.84 -5.56
CA ALA A 400 2.06 17.94 -5.78
C ALA A 400 1.62 17.27 -4.47
N LEU A 401 0.29 17.15 -4.27
CA LEU A 401 -0.33 16.47 -3.13
C LEU A 401 -1.10 15.26 -3.64
N TYR A 402 -0.70 14.07 -3.20
CA TYR A 402 -1.34 12.82 -3.61
C TYR A 402 -1.06 11.68 -2.63
N GLY A 403 -1.90 10.65 -2.68
CA GLY A 403 -1.70 9.40 -1.95
C GLY A 403 -0.80 8.43 -2.70
N TRP A 404 -0.09 7.61 -1.93
CA TRP A 404 0.70 6.49 -2.45
C TRP A 404 0.58 5.30 -1.51
N SER A 405 0.85 4.10 -2.03
CA SER A 405 0.87 2.86 -1.25
C SER A 405 2.28 2.31 -1.19
N PHE A 406 2.68 1.85 0.00
CA PHE A 406 3.96 1.18 0.21
C PHE A 406 3.77 -0.35 0.20
N ASN A 407 4.84 -1.09 -0.04
CA ASN A 407 4.85 -2.54 0.12
C ASN A 407 5.22 -2.93 1.56
N PRO A 408 4.96 -4.18 2.01
CA PRO A 408 5.41 -4.66 3.31
C PRO A 408 6.93 -4.66 3.50
N ASP A 409 7.69 -4.66 2.42
CA ASP A 409 9.13 -4.41 2.44
C ASP A 409 9.42 -2.91 2.33
N PRO A 410 10.37 -2.37 3.12
CA PRO A 410 10.68 -0.95 3.15
C PRO A 410 11.46 -0.41 1.94
N ASP A 411 11.63 -1.19 0.89
CA ASP A 411 12.34 -0.73 -0.33
C ASP A 411 11.57 0.41 -1.01
N ASP A 412 12.15 1.60 -0.96
CA ASP A 412 11.66 2.85 -1.51
C ASP A 412 12.35 3.24 -2.83
N THR A 413 13.07 2.30 -3.44
CA THR A 413 13.88 2.55 -4.65
C THR A 413 13.04 3.13 -5.79
N ASP A 414 11.80 2.69 -5.96
CA ASP A 414 10.94 3.15 -7.07
C ASP A 414 10.48 4.60 -6.90
N THR A 415 10.25 5.04 -5.66
CA THR A 415 9.70 6.37 -5.35
C THR A 415 10.76 7.40 -5.01
N LEU A 416 11.95 6.96 -4.58
CA LEU A 416 13.02 7.85 -4.11
C LEU A 416 14.38 7.60 -4.78
N GLY A 417 14.58 6.45 -5.40
CA GLY A 417 15.85 6.10 -6.05
C GLY A 417 16.25 7.08 -7.15
N PRO A 418 17.52 7.52 -7.21
CA PRO A 418 18.00 8.43 -8.26
C PRO A 418 17.85 7.86 -9.67
N GLY A 419 17.86 6.53 -9.82
CA GLY A 419 17.62 5.81 -11.08
C GLY A 419 16.15 5.72 -11.48
N SER A 420 15.23 5.97 -10.54
CA SER A 420 13.78 5.84 -10.73
C SER A 420 13.10 7.17 -11.09
N VAL A 421 13.87 8.20 -11.43
CA VAL A 421 13.33 9.45 -11.97
C VAL A 421 12.73 9.18 -13.34
N PRO A 422 11.53 9.72 -13.67
CA PRO A 422 10.90 9.54 -14.97
C PRO A 422 11.86 9.88 -16.15
N PRO A 423 11.85 9.12 -17.26
CA PRO A 423 10.87 8.07 -17.63
C PRO A 423 11.14 6.67 -17.04
N TYR A 424 12.13 6.49 -16.18
CA TYR A 424 12.64 5.18 -15.74
C TYR A 424 11.95 4.64 -14.48
N GLY A 425 11.14 5.45 -13.82
CA GLY A 425 10.39 5.10 -12.61
C GLY A 425 9.47 6.23 -12.16
N VAL A 426 9.09 6.22 -10.88
CA VAL A 426 8.08 7.11 -10.29
C VAL A 426 8.63 8.03 -9.20
N ASN A 427 9.95 8.24 -9.16
CA ASN A 427 10.55 9.28 -8.32
C ASN A 427 10.16 10.67 -8.84
N TYR A 428 8.93 11.08 -8.56
CA TYR A 428 8.39 12.37 -8.97
C TYR A 428 8.98 13.55 -8.19
N THR A 429 9.77 13.29 -7.13
CA THR A 429 10.51 14.37 -6.45
C THR A 429 11.64 14.93 -7.32
N PHE A 430 12.11 14.19 -8.31
CA PHE A 430 13.31 14.47 -9.10
C PHE A 430 14.58 14.67 -8.23
N TYR A 431 14.50 14.35 -6.94
CA TYR A 431 15.62 14.38 -6.02
C TYR A 431 16.60 13.25 -6.31
N LYS A 432 17.88 13.57 -6.28
CA LYS A 432 18.96 12.60 -6.53
C LYS A 432 20.00 12.68 -5.43
N ASP A 433 20.22 11.60 -4.74
CA ASP A 433 21.21 11.48 -3.67
C ASP A 433 21.95 10.14 -3.80
N ALA A 434 23.28 10.21 -3.94
CA ALA A 434 24.12 9.03 -4.14
C ALA A 434 24.22 8.16 -2.86
N ASP A 435 24.08 8.78 -1.67
CA ASP A 435 24.11 8.06 -0.41
C ASP A 435 22.82 7.25 -0.24
N ILE A 436 21.67 7.84 -0.56
CA ILE A 436 20.39 7.12 -0.58
C ILE A 436 20.46 5.93 -1.54
N ALA A 437 20.93 6.13 -2.78
CA ALA A 437 21.09 5.03 -3.73
C ALA A 437 21.93 3.88 -3.19
N ARG A 438 23.04 4.20 -2.51
CA ARG A 438 23.91 3.21 -1.91
C ARG A 438 23.23 2.46 -0.75
N TRP A 439 22.48 3.17 0.09
CA TRP A 439 21.74 2.56 1.20
C TRP A 439 20.55 1.72 0.71
N GLN A 440 19.86 2.15 -0.31
CA GLN A 440 18.79 1.37 -0.99
C GLN A 440 19.35 0.06 -1.54
N GLU A 441 20.49 0.11 -2.26
CA GLU A 441 21.13 -1.09 -2.78
C GLU A 441 21.57 -2.04 -1.66
N ALA A 442 22.14 -1.50 -0.59
CA ALA A 442 22.50 -2.30 0.58
C ALA A 442 21.23 -2.88 1.26
N GLY A 443 20.17 -2.09 1.39
CA GLY A 443 18.89 -2.55 1.95
C GLY A 443 18.24 -3.68 1.14
N LYS A 444 18.36 -3.66 -0.18
CA LYS A 444 17.83 -4.72 -1.06
C LYS A 444 18.64 -6.01 -1.03
N THR A 445 19.95 -5.91 -0.92
CA THR A 445 20.85 -7.07 -1.08
C THR A 445 21.19 -7.77 0.24
N HIS A 446 20.90 -7.17 1.38
CA HIS A 446 21.00 -7.81 2.70
C HIS A 446 19.65 -8.43 3.10
N TYR A 447 19.69 -9.57 3.78
CA TYR A 447 18.49 -10.33 4.16
C TYR A 447 18.15 -10.24 5.66
N SER A 448 19.06 -9.75 6.48
CA SER A 448 18.84 -9.57 7.93
C SER A 448 18.11 -8.25 8.22
N ARG A 449 16.97 -8.27 8.86
CA ARG A 449 16.26 -7.06 9.30
C ARG A 449 17.14 -6.16 10.17
N SER A 450 17.96 -6.74 11.04
CA SER A 450 18.86 -5.98 11.92
C SER A 450 19.98 -5.23 11.18
N GLU A 451 20.38 -5.71 10.00
CA GLU A 451 21.32 -4.99 9.13
C GLU A 451 20.59 -3.96 8.27
N ARG A 452 19.45 -4.33 7.71
CA ARG A 452 18.65 -3.49 6.82
C ARG A 452 18.11 -2.25 7.52
N VAL A 453 17.65 -2.36 8.78
CA VAL A 453 17.06 -1.25 9.53
C VAL A 453 17.97 -0.03 9.57
N GLY A 454 19.27 -0.23 9.76
CA GLY A 454 20.24 0.86 9.81
C GLY A 454 20.43 1.60 8.47
N TYR A 455 20.14 0.96 7.33
CA TYR A 455 20.14 1.63 6.03
C TYR A 455 18.88 2.46 5.84
N TYR A 456 17.71 1.92 6.18
CA TYR A 456 16.43 2.64 6.05
C TYR A 456 16.31 3.80 7.04
N TRP A 457 16.90 3.72 8.24
CA TRP A 457 16.97 4.86 9.14
C TRP A 457 17.80 6.01 8.54
N LYS A 458 18.97 5.71 7.96
CA LYS A 458 19.78 6.72 7.26
C LYS A 458 19.02 7.36 6.08
N ILE A 459 18.22 6.59 5.35
CA ILE A 459 17.39 7.10 4.26
C ILE A 459 16.33 8.06 4.84
N GLN A 460 15.63 7.66 5.89
CA GLN A 460 14.61 8.48 6.55
C GLN A 460 15.20 9.78 7.11
N GLU A 461 16.32 9.72 7.84
CA GLU A 461 17.03 10.90 8.33
C GLU A 461 17.45 11.82 7.17
N ARG A 462 17.99 11.24 6.09
CA ARG A 462 18.47 12.01 4.94
C ARG A 462 17.34 12.67 4.17
N THR A 463 16.22 11.97 3.96
CA THR A 463 15.02 12.50 3.28
C THR A 463 14.32 13.53 4.14
N HIS A 464 14.23 13.32 5.44
CA HIS A 464 13.75 14.33 6.37
C HIS A 464 14.58 15.61 6.28
N ASP A 465 15.89 15.52 6.29
CA ASP A 465 16.78 16.68 6.17
C ASP A 465 16.69 17.38 4.81
N ALA A 466 16.56 16.63 3.73
CA ALA A 466 16.53 17.17 2.36
C ALA A 466 15.14 17.65 1.93
N VAL A 467 14.09 17.15 2.58
CA VAL A 467 12.67 17.46 2.30
C VAL A 467 12.32 17.36 0.81
N PRO A 468 12.59 16.26 0.12
CA PRO A 468 12.10 16.10 -1.25
C PRO A 468 10.59 15.92 -1.29
N PHE A 469 10.01 15.43 -0.22
CA PHE A 469 8.58 15.32 0.07
C PHE A 469 8.33 15.51 1.57
N HIS A 470 7.07 15.67 1.96
CA HIS A 470 6.62 15.62 3.34
C HIS A 470 5.38 14.72 3.44
N THR A 471 5.46 13.65 4.23
CA THR A 471 4.32 12.79 4.52
C THR A 471 3.38 13.50 5.49
N ILE A 472 2.14 13.73 5.07
CA ILE A 472 1.11 14.37 5.92
C ILE A 472 0.64 13.36 6.96
N ASN A 473 0.22 12.19 6.50
CA ASN A 473 -0.27 11.12 7.37
C ASN A 473 -0.11 9.73 6.72
N TRP A 474 -0.20 8.72 7.57
CA TRP A 474 -0.40 7.32 7.23
C TRP A 474 -1.86 6.98 7.48
N GLN A 475 -2.54 6.47 6.46
CA GLN A 475 -3.97 6.16 6.53
C GLN A 475 -4.24 5.07 7.55
N ALA A 476 -5.31 5.23 8.31
CA ALA A 476 -5.78 4.25 9.29
C ALA A 476 -7.22 3.82 8.93
N PRO A 477 -7.38 2.80 8.06
CA PRO A 477 -8.69 2.33 7.64
C PRO A 477 -9.62 2.08 8.83
N ILE A 478 -10.79 2.69 8.79
CA ILE A 478 -11.78 2.64 9.87
C ILE A 478 -12.68 1.44 9.64
N ASN A 479 -12.60 0.44 10.52
CA ASN A 479 -13.51 -0.69 10.51
C ASN A 479 -14.37 -0.68 11.77
N ALA A 480 -15.71 -0.72 11.62
CA ALA A 480 -16.61 -0.95 12.74
C ALA A 480 -16.92 -2.45 12.84
N VAL A 481 -16.64 -3.04 13.98
CA VAL A 481 -16.65 -4.49 14.18
C VAL A 481 -17.54 -4.84 15.37
N ASN A 482 -18.50 -5.73 15.17
CA ASN A 482 -19.35 -6.28 16.23
C ASN A 482 -18.48 -6.83 17.37
N THR A 483 -18.77 -6.45 18.62
CA THR A 483 -17.99 -6.88 19.79
C THR A 483 -18.07 -8.38 20.07
N ASP A 484 -19.12 -9.07 19.58
CA ASP A 484 -19.25 -10.52 19.67
C ASP A 484 -18.30 -11.26 18.71
N LEU A 485 -17.84 -10.59 17.64
CA LEU A 485 -16.83 -11.14 16.74
C LEU A 485 -15.47 -11.18 17.44
N ARG A 486 -15.02 -12.40 17.72
CA ARG A 486 -13.69 -12.68 18.31
C ARG A 486 -12.65 -12.91 17.22
N ASN A 487 -11.41 -12.64 17.56
CA ASN A 487 -10.22 -12.90 16.73
C ASN A 487 -10.10 -12.08 15.42
N PHE A 488 -10.97 -11.11 15.16
CA PHE A 488 -10.71 -10.14 14.09
C PHE A 488 -9.52 -9.25 14.47
N ARG A 489 -8.43 -9.36 13.71
CA ARG A 489 -7.16 -8.65 13.90
C ARG A 489 -6.74 -8.01 12.58
N PRO A 490 -7.05 -6.71 12.37
CA PRO A 490 -6.66 -6.00 11.15
C PRO A 490 -5.13 -5.93 11.02
N VAL A 491 -4.64 -5.93 9.80
CA VAL A 491 -3.22 -6.00 9.45
C VAL A 491 -2.73 -4.66 8.89
N PRO A 492 -1.60 -4.14 9.33
CA PRO A 492 -1.05 -2.91 8.76
C PRO A 492 -0.49 -3.08 7.34
N ALA A 493 -0.19 -4.30 6.90
CA ALA A 493 0.62 -4.51 5.70
C ALA A 493 -0.14 -4.98 4.45
N VAL A 494 -1.36 -5.52 4.62
CA VAL A 494 -2.16 -6.14 3.54
C VAL A 494 -3.66 -6.10 3.89
N ALA A 495 -4.46 -6.93 3.23
CA ALA A 495 -5.87 -7.09 3.52
C ALA A 495 -6.14 -7.68 4.94
N ASP A 496 -7.29 -7.36 5.52
CA ASP A 496 -7.60 -7.56 6.95
C ASP A 496 -8.04 -8.99 7.34
N PHE A 497 -8.14 -9.93 6.39
CA PHE A 497 -8.81 -11.22 6.63
C PHE A 497 -7.85 -12.40 6.77
N TRP A 498 -6.56 -12.16 6.97
CA TRP A 498 -5.50 -13.16 7.06
C TRP A 498 -5.80 -14.33 8.03
N ASN A 499 -6.51 -14.05 9.12
CA ASN A 499 -6.84 -15.05 10.14
C ASN A 499 -8.34 -15.38 10.21
N ALA A 500 -9.08 -15.20 9.11
CA ALA A 500 -10.53 -15.42 9.09
C ALA A 500 -10.95 -16.85 9.49
N TYR A 501 -10.07 -17.83 9.36
CA TYR A 501 -10.30 -19.20 9.83
C TYR A 501 -10.42 -19.32 11.35
N GLU A 502 -9.94 -18.33 12.12
CA GLU A 502 -10.02 -18.27 13.59
C GLU A 502 -11.25 -17.52 14.11
N TRP A 503 -11.99 -16.83 13.24
CA TRP A 503 -13.10 -15.97 13.63
C TRP A 503 -14.26 -16.75 14.24
N GLU A 504 -14.85 -16.19 15.29
CA GLU A 504 -16.01 -16.72 16.01
C GLU A 504 -16.99 -15.59 16.31
N ILE A 505 -18.29 -15.82 16.17
CA ILE A 505 -19.36 -14.90 16.54
C ILE A 505 -20.52 -15.66 17.19
#